data_2bf2d12cbda84fdc368e7fe58b60a462
#
_entry.id   2bf2d12cbda84fdc368e7fe58b60a462
#
_cell.length_a   1.000
_cell.length_b   1.000
_cell.length_c   1.000
_cell.angle_alpha   90.00
_cell.angle_beta   90.00
_cell.angle_gamma   90.00
#
_symmetry.space_group_name_H-M   'P 1'
#
loop_
_entity.id
_entity.type
_entity.pdbx_description
1 polymer ?
#
loop_
_entity_poly.entity_id
_entity_poly.type
_entity_poly.pdbx_seq_one_letter_code
_entity_poly.pdbx_strand_id
1 'polypeptide(L)'
;MHGWALDAYTRPNGRTQIGELINVIKYRLHNDPSLASIQAEVLLQILKRFLVRLFPISNRPFDCLMHPPSNTERQFHLTDFLANKLSSPSILNRSRELVKVRDHETVKIMSGKERVKKIPGSMQLIPNIDLPKPRGILLIDDVLDTGNTAKEACRAVEVVWPGTPRYYVSLTYLLDRGTSR
;
A
#
# COMPACT_ATOMS: atom_id res chain seq x y z
N MET A 1 3.50 -1.68 14.59
CA MET A 1 3.73 -1.48 13.13
C MET A 1 4.99 -0.66 12.93
N HIS A 2 5.87 -1.09 12.05
CA HIS A 2 7.02 -0.30 11.56
C HIS A 2 6.71 0.14 10.13
N GLY A 3 6.98 1.40 9.78
CA GLY A 3 6.64 1.94 8.48
C GLY A 3 7.78 2.74 7.86
N TRP A 4 7.92 2.64 6.53
CA TRP A 4 8.91 3.33 5.71
C TRP A 4 8.27 3.85 4.43
N ALA A 5 8.85 4.90 3.87
CA ALA A 5 8.53 5.39 2.54
C ALA A 5 9.83 5.57 1.75
N LEU A 6 9.78 5.33 0.43
CA LEU A 6 10.96 5.44 -0.42
C LEU A 6 11.35 6.90 -0.66
N ASP A 7 10.36 7.77 -0.92
CA ASP A 7 10.59 9.20 -1.22
C ASP A 7 9.35 10.03 -0.85
N ALA A 8 9.46 11.35 -0.87
CA ALA A 8 8.32 12.25 -0.86
C ALA A 8 7.58 12.18 -2.20
N TYR A 9 6.25 12.37 -2.19
CA TYR A 9 5.45 12.47 -3.42
C TYR A 9 5.69 13.80 -4.13
N THR A 10 5.74 14.88 -3.35
CA THR A 10 6.02 16.25 -3.83
C THR A 10 7.08 16.90 -2.94
N ARG A 11 7.83 17.84 -3.53
CA ARG A 11 8.73 18.78 -2.88
C ARG A 11 8.29 20.20 -3.26
N PRO A 12 8.87 21.27 -2.68
CA PRO A 12 8.49 22.64 -3.02
C PRO A 12 8.52 22.94 -4.54
N ASN A 13 9.43 22.31 -5.26
CA ASN A 13 9.62 22.51 -6.70
C ASN A 13 8.81 21.54 -7.59
N GLY A 14 7.87 20.78 -7.05
CA GLY A 14 7.04 19.84 -7.81
C GLY A 14 7.09 18.40 -7.32
N ARG A 15 6.69 17.47 -8.19
CA ARG A 15 6.76 16.04 -7.86
C ARG A 15 8.20 15.53 -7.91
N THR A 16 8.50 14.57 -7.04
CA THR A 16 9.72 13.78 -7.15
C THR A 16 9.65 12.84 -8.36
N GLN A 17 10.75 12.23 -8.74
CA GLN A 17 10.76 11.24 -9.84
C GLN A 17 9.81 10.07 -9.56
N ILE A 18 9.82 9.54 -8.34
CA ILE A 18 8.90 8.46 -7.91
C ILE A 18 7.46 8.98 -7.90
N GLY A 19 7.23 10.18 -7.38
CA GLY A 19 5.92 10.82 -7.36
C GLY A 19 5.34 11.04 -8.77
N GLU A 20 6.17 11.44 -9.74
CA GLU A 20 5.73 11.60 -11.13
C GLU A 20 5.43 10.24 -11.79
N LEU A 21 6.27 9.23 -11.59
CA LEU A 21 5.99 7.88 -12.09
C LEU A 21 4.64 7.35 -11.57
N ILE A 22 4.38 7.49 -10.26
CA ILE A 22 3.09 7.10 -9.67
C ILE A 22 1.94 7.88 -10.31
N ASN A 23 2.11 9.20 -10.49
CA ASN A 23 1.09 10.05 -11.10
C ASN A 23 0.78 9.63 -12.55
N VAL A 24 1.81 9.36 -13.34
CA VAL A 24 1.66 8.90 -14.73
C VAL A 24 0.92 7.56 -14.77
N ILE A 25 1.32 6.59 -13.98
CA ILE A 25 0.69 5.26 -13.93
C ILE A 25 -0.77 5.36 -13.49
N LYS A 26 -1.06 6.12 -12.43
CA LYS A 26 -2.41 6.17 -11.83
C LYS A 26 -3.40 7.02 -12.61
N TYR A 27 -2.96 8.07 -13.30
CA TYR A 27 -3.86 9.07 -13.85
C TYR A 27 -3.76 9.25 -15.36
N ARG A 28 -2.62 8.87 -15.99
CA ARG A 28 -2.45 8.99 -17.44
C ARG A 28 -2.50 7.63 -18.15
N LEU A 29 -1.97 6.58 -17.52
CA LEU A 29 -1.86 5.25 -18.11
C LEU A 29 -2.84 4.22 -17.51
N HIS A 30 -3.76 4.63 -16.66
CA HIS A 30 -4.67 3.71 -15.95
C HIS A 30 -5.58 2.88 -16.87
N ASN A 31 -5.81 3.33 -18.10
CA ASN A 31 -6.56 2.64 -19.15
C ASN A 31 -5.67 1.93 -20.18
N ASP A 32 -4.34 1.97 -20.02
CA ASP A 32 -3.37 1.27 -20.83
C ASP A 32 -2.48 0.38 -19.94
N PRO A 33 -2.94 -0.86 -19.62
CA PRO A 33 -2.20 -1.76 -18.74
C PRO A 33 -0.80 -2.11 -19.26
N SER A 34 -0.58 -2.11 -20.58
CA SER A 34 0.71 -2.44 -21.18
C SER A 34 1.74 -1.36 -20.88
N LEU A 35 1.44 -0.11 -21.17
CA LEU A 35 2.32 1.01 -20.87
C LEU A 35 2.46 1.26 -19.36
N ALA A 36 1.36 1.11 -18.60
CA ALA A 36 1.39 1.21 -17.15
C ALA A 36 2.33 0.17 -16.51
N SER A 37 2.32 -1.08 -16.99
CA SER A 37 3.19 -2.15 -16.49
C SER A 37 4.67 -1.86 -16.75
N ILE A 38 5.03 -1.31 -17.91
CA ILE A 38 6.41 -0.91 -18.24
C ILE A 38 6.92 0.14 -17.24
N GLN A 39 6.12 1.17 -16.96
CA GLN A 39 6.49 2.19 -15.99
C GLN A 39 6.52 1.64 -14.55
N ALA A 40 5.60 0.74 -14.21
CA ALA A 40 5.55 0.10 -12.90
C ALA A 40 6.75 -0.82 -12.65
N GLU A 41 7.35 -1.41 -13.69
CA GLU A 41 8.56 -2.22 -13.57
C GLU A 41 9.75 -1.37 -13.06
N VAL A 42 9.86 -0.11 -13.44
CA VAL A 42 10.87 0.81 -12.91
C VAL A 42 10.69 0.99 -11.40
N LEU A 43 9.46 1.24 -10.95
CA LEU A 43 9.15 1.35 -9.52
C LEU A 43 9.41 0.03 -8.77
N LEU A 44 9.10 -1.09 -9.40
CA LEU A 44 9.37 -2.41 -8.84
C LEU A 44 10.87 -2.63 -8.57
N GLN A 45 11.74 -2.26 -9.50
CA GLN A 45 13.19 -2.39 -9.32
C GLN A 45 13.71 -1.51 -8.17
N ILE A 46 13.20 -0.29 -8.05
CA ILE A 46 13.52 0.61 -6.93
C ILE A 46 13.04 -0.02 -5.61
N LEU A 47 11.80 -0.48 -5.57
CA LEU A 47 11.22 -1.11 -4.38
C LEU A 47 11.98 -2.38 -3.97
N LYS A 48 12.35 -3.24 -4.93
CA LYS A 48 13.16 -4.45 -4.64
C LYS A 48 14.47 -4.11 -3.96
N ARG A 49 15.21 -3.12 -4.49
CA ARG A 49 16.48 -2.66 -3.90
C ARG A 49 16.28 -2.11 -2.48
N PHE A 50 15.21 -1.36 -2.28
CA PHE A 50 14.86 -0.81 -0.98
C PHE A 50 14.52 -1.93 0.03
N LEU A 51 13.68 -2.89 -0.36
CA LEU A 51 13.27 -4.00 0.48
C LEU A 51 14.45 -4.89 0.88
N VAL A 52 15.40 -5.13 -0.02
CA VAL A 52 16.61 -5.92 0.31
C VAL A 52 17.50 -5.22 1.35
N ARG A 53 17.53 -3.88 1.33
CA ARG A 53 18.27 -3.11 2.35
C ARG A 53 17.58 -3.13 3.71
N LEU A 54 16.24 -3.06 3.74
CA LEU A 54 15.48 -3.11 4.98
C LEU A 54 15.37 -4.53 5.56
N PHE A 55 15.23 -5.52 4.69
CA PHE A 55 14.93 -6.90 5.04
C PHE A 55 15.85 -7.82 4.22
N PRO A 56 17.05 -8.13 4.73
CA PRO A 56 17.97 -9.06 4.07
C PRO A 56 17.28 -10.40 3.76
N ILE A 57 17.57 -10.97 2.60
CA ILE A 57 16.89 -12.18 2.10
C ILE A 57 17.01 -13.36 3.08
N SER A 58 18.16 -13.48 3.74
CA SER A 58 18.44 -14.53 4.73
C SER A 58 17.61 -14.45 6.01
N ASN A 59 17.00 -13.30 6.31
CA ASN A 59 16.28 -13.09 7.56
C ASN A 59 15.05 -12.18 7.36
N ARG A 60 14.22 -12.50 6.37
CA ARG A 60 12.96 -11.76 6.16
C ARG A 60 11.96 -12.07 7.25
N PRO A 61 11.44 -11.05 7.93
CA PRO A 61 10.52 -11.23 9.05
C PRO A 61 9.07 -11.42 8.60
N PHE A 62 8.80 -11.59 7.32
CA PHE A 62 7.47 -11.77 6.74
C PHE A 62 7.48 -12.83 5.64
N ASP A 63 6.36 -13.49 5.47
CA ASP A 63 6.06 -14.49 4.44
C ASP A 63 4.74 -14.20 3.71
N CYS A 64 4.14 -13.05 4.00
CA CYS A 64 2.90 -12.58 3.43
C CYS A 64 3.04 -11.14 2.91
N LEU A 65 2.53 -10.89 1.71
CA LEU A 65 2.35 -9.56 1.15
C LEU A 65 0.87 -9.23 1.10
N MET A 66 0.55 -7.98 1.41
CA MET A 66 -0.79 -7.42 1.22
C MET A 66 -0.68 -5.98 0.75
N HIS A 67 -1.73 -5.49 0.10
CA HIS A 67 -1.94 -4.07 -0.13
C HIS A 67 -3.37 -3.69 0.23
N PRO A 68 -3.64 -2.46 0.64
CA PRO A 68 -4.99 -1.98 0.86
C PRO A 68 -5.83 -2.07 -0.43
N PRO A 69 -7.12 -2.43 -0.31
CA PRO A 69 -8.01 -2.50 -1.46
C PRO A 69 -8.19 -1.11 -2.10
N SER A 70 -8.15 -1.05 -3.43
CA SER A 70 -8.33 0.18 -4.19
C SER A 70 -9.75 0.73 -4.04
N ASN A 71 -9.86 2.07 -4.06
CA ASN A 71 -11.14 2.79 -4.07
C ASN A 71 -11.65 3.13 -5.48
N THR A 72 -10.91 2.79 -6.51
CA THR A 72 -11.18 3.23 -7.88
C THR A 72 -11.13 2.02 -8.79
N GLU A 73 -12.13 1.84 -9.62
CA GLU A 73 -12.07 0.89 -10.72
C GLU A 73 -11.09 1.42 -11.77
N ARG A 74 -10.08 0.60 -12.08
CA ARG A 74 -9.05 0.88 -13.09
C ARG A 74 -8.66 -0.42 -13.74
N GLN A 75 -8.23 -0.35 -15.00
CA GLN A 75 -7.70 -1.54 -15.69
C GLN A 75 -6.31 -1.95 -15.15
N PHE A 76 -5.58 -1.02 -14.55
CA PHE A 76 -4.28 -1.27 -13.94
C PHE A 76 -4.20 -0.75 -12.50
N HIS A 77 -3.84 -1.63 -11.58
CA HIS A 77 -3.61 -1.32 -10.16
C HIS A 77 -2.13 -1.49 -9.81
N LEU A 78 -1.44 -0.39 -9.53
CA LEU A 78 -0.01 -0.38 -9.25
C LEU A 78 0.36 -1.28 -8.05
N THR A 79 -0.36 -1.17 -6.94
CA THR A 79 -0.07 -1.94 -5.73
C THR A 79 -0.30 -3.44 -5.93
N ASP A 80 -1.33 -3.82 -6.70
CA ASP A 80 -1.57 -5.22 -7.06
C ASP A 80 -0.46 -5.77 -7.96
N PHE A 81 -0.06 -4.99 -8.98
CA PHE A 81 1.09 -5.34 -9.83
C PHE A 81 2.35 -5.58 -9.00
N LEU A 82 2.68 -4.66 -8.09
CA LEU A 82 3.88 -4.76 -7.25
C LEU A 82 3.81 -5.98 -6.32
N ALA A 83 2.68 -6.21 -5.66
CA ALA A 83 2.49 -7.35 -4.77
C ALA A 83 2.62 -8.69 -5.53
N ASN A 84 2.03 -8.79 -6.72
CA ASN A 84 2.14 -9.99 -7.56
C ASN A 84 3.58 -10.24 -8.02
N LYS A 85 4.32 -9.19 -8.42
CA LYS A 85 5.72 -9.30 -8.88
C LYS A 85 6.74 -9.53 -7.75
N LEU A 86 6.39 -9.21 -6.52
CA LEU A 86 7.21 -9.46 -5.33
C LEU A 86 6.91 -10.83 -4.69
N SER A 87 5.76 -11.42 -5.02
CA SER A 87 5.37 -12.72 -4.49
C SER A 87 6.27 -13.84 -5.01
N SER A 88 6.39 -14.90 -4.23
CA SER A 88 7.16 -16.10 -4.50
C SER A 88 6.56 -17.28 -3.71
N PRO A 89 6.99 -18.52 -3.93
CA PRO A 89 6.54 -19.65 -3.10
C PRO A 89 6.77 -19.46 -1.60
N SER A 90 7.75 -18.65 -1.21
CA SER A 90 8.05 -18.33 0.20
C SER A 90 7.41 -17.04 0.70
N ILE A 91 6.78 -16.25 -0.17
CA ILE A 91 6.13 -14.96 0.18
C ILE A 91 4.83 -14.85 -0.62
N LEU A 92 3.71 -15.16 0.01
CA LEU A 92 2.42 -15.22 -0.66
C LEU A 92 1.77 -13.84 -0.76
N ASN A 93 1.24 -13.50 -1.94
CA ASN A 93 0.33 -12.36 -2.08
C ASN A 93 -1.07 -12.75 -1.59
N ARG A 94 -1.46 -12.20 -0.44
CA ARG A 94 -2.78 -12.41 0.19
C ARG A 94 -3.64 -11.14 0.21
N SER A 95 -3.39 -10.21 -0.69
CA SER A 95 -4.10 -8.91 -0.76
C SER A 95 -5.62 -9.07 -0.92
N ARG A 96 -6.07 -10.13 -1.60
CA ARG A 96 -7.50 -10.39 -1.80
C ARG A 96 -8.27 -10.73 -0.52
N GLU A 97 -7.56 -11.09 0.53
CA GLU A 97 -8.16 -11.35 1.84
C GLU A 97 -8.47 -10.06 2.61
N LEU A 98 -7.83 -8.94 2.25
CA LEU A 98 -8.11 -7.63 2.82
C LEU A 98 -9.17 -6.93 1.96
N VAL A 99 -10.41 -6.89 2.45
CA VAL A 99 -11.56 -6.38 1.71
C VAL A 99 -12.12 -5.11 2.34
N LYS A 100 -12.77 -4.29 1.52
CA LYS A 100 -13.58 -3.18 1.99
C LYS A 100 -14.93 -3.65 2.47
N VAL A 101 -15.38 -3.09 3.58
CA VAL A 101 -16.69 -3.37 4.19
C VAL A 101 -17.66 -2.21 4.02
N ARG A 102 -17.15 -1.00 3.74
CA ARG A 102 -17.96 0.21 3.56
C ARG A 102 -17.48 1.03 2.37
N ASP A 103 -18.41 1.57 1.60
CA ASP A 103 -18.11 2.47 0.49
C ASP A 103 -17.44 3.76 0.97
N HIS A 104 -16.28 4.05 0.41
CA HIS A 104 -15.54 5.28 0.68
C HIS A 104 -16.00 6.49 -0.15
N GLU A 105 -17.02 6.37 -1.01
CA GLU A 105 -17.49 7.50 -1.83
C GLU A 105 -17.91 8.69 -0.98
N THR A 106 -18.58 8.42 0.14
CA THR A 106 -18.99 9.45 1.10
C THR A 106 -17.81 10.15 1.78
N VAL A 107 -16.59 9.54 1.79
CA VAL A 107 -15.42 10.07 2.48
C VAL A 107 -14.68 11.12 1.66
N LYS A 108 -14.80 11.12 0.32
CA LYS A 108 -14.15 12.12 -0.54
C LYS A 108 -14.73 13.54 -0.41
N ILE A 109 -15.99 13.64 -0.01
CA ILE A 109 -16.74 14.91 0.14
C ILE A 109 -16.55 15.50 1.55
N MET A 110 -15.98 14.76 2.49
CA MET A 110 -15.87 15.16 3.89
C MET A 110 -14.59 15.93 4.20
N SER A 111 -14.68 16.83 5.17
CA SER A 111 -13.52 17.54 5.74
C SER A 111 -12.50 16.55 6.35
N GLY A 112 -11.22 16.93 6.45
CA GLY A 112 -10.17 16.06 6.99
C GLY A 112 -10.50 15.47 8.37
N LYS A 113 -11.21 16.23 9.24
CA LYS A 113 -11.63 15.77 10.59
C LYS A 113 -12.73 14.70 10.53
N GLU A 114 -13.63 14.75 9.56
CA GLU A 114 -14.69 13.76 9.37
C GLU A 114 -14.17 12.49 8.72
N ARG A 115 -13.14 12.58 7.83
CA ARG A 115 -12.43 11.42 7.27
C ARG A 115 -11.81 10.55 8.35
N VAL A 116 -11.21 11.14 9.38
CA VAL A 116 -10.59 10.42 10.50
C VAL A 116 -11.60 9.57 11.27
N LYS A 117 -12.85 10.00 11.38
CA LYS A 117 -13.90 9.30 12.14
C LYS A 117 -14.54 8.12 11.39
N LYS A 118 -14.50 8.09 10.06
CA LYS A 118 -15.19 7.07 9.24
C LYS A 118 -14.31 5.91 8.74
N ILE A 119 -13.01 6.01 8.86
CA ILE A 119 -12.08 4.97 8.41
C ILE A 119 -12.04 3.73 9.30
N PRO A 120 -12.14 3.84 10.66
CA PRO A 120 -12.17 2.65 11.51
C PRO A 120 -13.34 1.73 11.16
N GLY A 121 -13.04 0.45 10.91
CA GLY A 121 -14.02 -0.57 10.49
C GLY A 121 -14.36 -0.55 9.00
N SER A 122 -13.62 0.22 8.18
CA SER A 122 -13.82 0.24 6.73
C SER A 122 -13.16 -0.92 5.98
N MET A 123 -12.25 -1.63 6.63
CA MET A 123 -11.60 -2.82 6.10
C MET A 123 -11.80 -4.02 7.01
N GLN A 124 -11.89 -5.19 6.40
CA GLN A 124 -11.97 -6.48 7.08
C GLN A 124 -10.98 -7.45 6.44
N LEU A 125 -10.34 -8.29 7.25
CA LEU A 125 -9.58 -9.42 6.76
C LEU A 125 -10.47 -10.67 6.77
N ILE A 126 -10.61 -11.30 5.59
CA ILE A 126 -11.29 -12.57 5.40
C ILE A 126 -10.23 -13.60 5.01
N PRO A 127 -9.65 -14.33 5.97
CA PRO A 127 -8.53 -15.21 5.69
C PRO A 127 -8.96 -16.43 4.88
N ASN A 128 -8.09 -16.85 3.96
CA ASN A 128 -8.22 -18.18 3.35
C ASN A 128 -7.88 -19.23 4.42
N ILE A 129 -8.85 -20.07 4.77
CA ILE A 129 -8.73 -21.09 5.80
C ILE A 129 -7.76 -22.21 5.46
N ASP A 130 -7.47 -22.41 4.16
CA ASP A 130 -6.52 -23.42 3.67
C ASP A 130 -5.07 -22.98 3.82
N LEU A 131 -4.83 -21.73 4.18
CA LEU A 131 -3.49 -21.16 4.34
C LEU A 131 -3.18 -20.90 5.81
N PRO A 132 -1.96 -21.19 6.27
CA PRO A 132 -1.56 -20.96 7.65
C PRO A 132 -1.55 -19.45 7.98
N LYS A 133 -1.65 -19.14 9.27
CA LYS A 133 -1.39 -17.79 9.78
C LYS A 133 0.02 -17.36 9.37
N PRO A 134 0.21 -16.17 8.79
CA PRO A 134 1.52 -15.70 8.38
C PRO A 134 2.41 -15.39 9.60
N ARG A 135 3.74 -15.62 9.45
CA ARG A 135 4.74 -15.22 10.45
C ARG A 135 4.84 -13.71 10.60
N GLY A 136 4.67 -13.00 9.50
CA GLY A 136 4.66 -11.56 9.43
C GLY A 136 4.11 -11.10 8.08
N ILE A 137 3.68 -9.86 8.03
CA ILE A 137 3.01 -9.29 6.86
C ILE A 137 3.73 -8.02 6.44
N LEU A 138 4.05 -7.92 5.15
CA LEU A 138 4.46 -6.67 4.51
C LEU A 138 3.25 -6.06 3.79
N LEU A 139 2.79 -4.91 4.27
CA LEU A 139 1.79 -4.08 3.63
C LEU A 139 2.47 -3.10 2.68
N ILE A 140 2.05 -3.08 1.42
CA ILE A 140 2.59 -2.20 0.36
C ILE A 140 1.51 -1.21 -0.05
N ASP A 141 1.87 0.08 -0.10
CA ASP A 141 0.98 1.15 -0.57
C ASP A 141 1.73 2.07 -1.55
N ASP A 142 1.00 2.84 -2.34
CA ASP A 142 1.62 3.77 -3.28
C ASP A 142 1.91 5.15 -2.65
N VAL A 143 0.99 5.69 -1.86
CA VAL A 143 1.13 7.02 -1.25
C VAL A 143 0.65 7.00 0.20
N LEU A 144 1.56 7.27 1.11
CA LEU A 144 1.24 7.51 2.52
C LEU A 144 0.84 8.98 2.69
N ASP A 145 -0.45 9.24 2.89
CA ASP A 145 -0.98 10.57 3.25
C ASP A 145 -1.05 10.67 4.78
N THR A 146 -2.21 10.53 5.37
CA THR A 146 -2.44 10.62 6.81
C THR A 146 -2.09 9.34 7.58
N GLY A 147 -1.76 8.27 6.89
CA GLY A 147 -1.53 6.95 7.45
C GLY A 147 -2.81 6.21 7.91
N ASN A 148 -3.99 6.79 7.69
CA ASN A 148 -5.25 6.19 8.12
C ASN A 148 -5.52 4.85 7.42
N THR A 149 -5.22 4.74 6.11
CA THR A 149 -5.32 3.49 5.35
C THR A 149 -4.42 2.40 5.95
N ALA A 150 -3.17 2.75 6.26
CA ALA A 150 -2.22 1.84 6.89
C ALA A 150 -2.68 1.37 8.28
N LYS A 151 -3.16 2.30 9.12
CA LYS A 151 -3.70 1.99 10.45
C LYS A 151 -4.90 1.07 10.36
N GLU A 152 -5.81 1.30 9.42
CA GLU A 152 -7.01 0.50 9.26
C GLU A 152 -6.70 -0.91 8.71
N ALA A 153 -5.80 -1.02 7.73
CA ALA A 153 -5.31 -2.32 7.28
C ALA A 153 -4.67 -3.12 8.41
N CYS A 154 -3.83 -2.47 9.23
CA CYS A 154 -3.22 -3.09 10.40
C CYS A 154 -4.24 -3.49 11.46
N ARG A 155 -5.30 -2.69 11.66
CA ARG A 155 -6.41 -3.04 12.57
C ARG A 155 -7.16 -4.28 12.07
N ALA A 156 -7.48 -4.33 10.79
CA ALA A 156 -8.17 -5.49 10.20
C ALA A 156 -7.34 -6.77 10.37
N VAL A 157 -6.03 -6.70 10.16
CA VAL A 157 -5.10 -7.82 10.39
C VAL A 157 -5.05 -8.21 11.86
N GLU A 158 -4.98 -7.24 12.79
CA GLU A 158 -4.89 -7.51 14.23
C GLU A 158 -6.09 -8.27 14.75
N VAL A 159 -7.29 -7.97 14.24
CA VAL A 159 -8.53 -8.65 14.66
C VAL A 159 -8.50 -10.15 14.35
N VAL A 160 -7.93 -10.53 13.21
CA VAL A 160 -7.92 -11.93 12.75
C VAL A 160 -6.64 -12.66 13.14
N TRP A 161 -5.51 -11.96 13.08
CA TRP A 161 -4.19 -12.51 13.41
C TRP A 161 -3.48 -11.68 14.49
N PRO A 162 -3.97 -11.72 15.73
CA PRO A 162 -3.41 -10.93 16.81
C PRO A 162 -1.93 -11.26 17.01
N GLY A 163 -1.13 -10.21 17.29
CA GLY A 163 0.30 -10.32 17.52
C GLY A 163 1.15 -10.61 16.29
N THR A 164 0.58 -10.75 15.08
CA THR A 164 1.39 -10.92 13.85
C THR A 164 2.16 -9.64 13.55
N PRO A 165 3.49 -9.70 13.38
CA PRO A 165 4.30 -8.55 12.99
C PRO A 165 3.83 -7.94 11.67
N ARG A 166 3.74 -6.61 11.62
CA ARG A 166 3.28 -5.86 10.45
C ARG A 166 4.29 -4.80 10.09
N TYR A 167 4.74 -4.84 8.85
CA TYR A 167 5.67 -3.91 8.23
C TYR A 167 4.92 -3.17 7.14
N TYR A 168 5.07 -1.87 7.06
CA TYR A 168 4.38 -1.04 6.08
C TYR A 168 5.41 -0.30 5.24
N VAL A 169 5.29 -0.43 3.91
CA VAL A 169 6.14 0.29 2.97
C VAL A 169 5.24 1.01 1.97
N SER A 170 5.40 2.33 1.87
CA SER A 170 4.83 3.11 0.77
C SER A 170 5.90 3.53 -0.22
N LEU A 171 5.53 3.68 -1.49
CA LEU A 171 6.44 4.22 -2.50
C LEU A 171 6.74 5.70 -2.21
N THR A 172 5.73 6.45 -1.76
CA THR A 172 5.90 7.86 -1.41
C THR A 172 5.09 8.26 -0.18
N TYR A 173 5.42 9.41 0.40
CA TYR A 173 4.63 10.07 1.43
C TYR A 173 4.32 11.52 1.03
N LEU A 174 3.19 12.03 1.46
CA LEU A 174 2.86 13.43 1.33
C LEU A 174 3.55 14.20 2.47
N LEU A 175 4.34 15.20 2.10
CA LEU A 175 4.83 16.19 3.06
C LEU A 175 3.60 16.94 3.60
N ASP A 176 3.49 17.01 4.91
CA ASP A 176 2.51 17.86 5.56
C ASP A 176 2.70 19.28 5.00
N ARG A 177 1.71 19.77 4.27
CA ARG A 177 1.69 21.18 3.89
C ARG A 177 1.42 21.93 5.18
N GLY A 178 2.48 22.13 5.95
CA GLY A 178 2.42 22.92 7.16
C GLY A 178 1.58 24.14 6.86
N THR A 179 0.52 24.33 7.60
CA THR A 179 -0.20 25.58 7.66
C THR A 179 0.84 26.64 7.97
N SER A 180 1.34 27.28 6.93
CA SER A 180 2.05 28.54 7.06
C SER A 180 1.06 29.48 7.74
N ARG A 181 1.22 29.63 9.04
CA ARG A 181 0.64 30.75 9.79
C ARG A 181 1.55 31.94 9.64
#